data_e30f2f3345f5993dbbc2faf8ed917b48
#
_entry.id   e30f2f3345f5993dbbc2faf8ed917b48
#
_cell.length_a   1.000
_cell.length_b   1.000
_cell.length_c   1.000
_cell.angle_alpha   90.00
_cell.angle_beta   90.00
_cell.angle_gamma   90.00
#
_symmetry.space_group_name_H-M   'P 1'
#
loop_
_entity.id
_entity.type
_entity.pdbx_description
1 polymer ?
#
loop_
_entity_poly.entity_id
_entity_poly.type
_entity_poly.pdbx_seq_one_letter_code
_entity_poly.pdbx_strand_id
1 'polypeptide(L)'
;MYDWIFNHVVDFLVLVLVSYPIVGGIAFIISSIYQRVFNERRQLPAYFDGEPPFVSIFVPAHNEEDSIESTIVYLATQLNYPDHCYEILVINDGSTDATGEILSQLQVRFPSKLRVLTVVDNRGKAHGYNIALGYARGAFILSNDADTKPETDALWKYMSYFKREGGQNVGAVTGNMLVSNRTTLTALVQMNELNSIVGMIKRSQMAYGGLFAFSGANTMYRKAAVFDVGGFQAEQPTEDIAIAWDMQTNGWQALFAPHIRFFLDMPETLRAMFKQRRRWASGGIYVLLTKTGALLKHPIKNLATMPIIIDYAFSIV
;
A
#
# COMPACT_ATOMS: atom_id res chain seq x y z
N MET A 1 -40.79 31.62 -9.72
CA MET A 1 -40.00 30.79 -10.67
C MET A 1 -38.61 30.49 -10.10
N TYR A 2 -37.85 31.49 -9.62
CA TYR A 2 -36.51 31.27 -9.03
C TYR A 2 -36.55 30.40 -7.77
N ASP A 3 -37.50 30.64 -6.85
CA ASP A 3 -37.64 29.85 -5.61
C ASP A 3 -37.99 28.38 -5.88
N TRP A 4 -38.80 28.15 -6.91
CA TRP A 4 -39.17 26.79 -7.31
C TRP A 4 -37.97 26.01 -7.86
N ILE A 5 -37.17 26.65 -8.75
CA ILE A 5 -35.94 26.04 -9.29
C ILE A 5 -34.92 25.80 -8.19
N PHE A 6 -34.73 26.78 -7.29
CA PHE A 6 -33.79 26.68 -6.17
C PHE A 6 -34.15 25.52 -5.26
N ASN A 7 -35.41 25.37 -4.85
CA ASN A 7 -35.85 24.29 -3.98
C ASN A 7 -35.66 22.92 -4.64
N HIS A 8 -35.97 22.75 -5.93
CA HIS A 8 -35.78 21.49 -6.63
C HIS A 8 -34.30 21.14 -6.82
N VAL A 9 -33.42 22.11 -7.01
CA VAL A 9 -31.96 21.88 -7.05
C VAL A 9 -31.45 21.47 -5.67
N VAL A 10 -31.91 22.13 -4.60
CA VAL A 10 -31.55 21.75 -3.22
C VAL A 10 -32.04 20.34 -2.90
N ASP A 11 -33.31 20.03 -3.20
CA ASP A 11 -33.89 18.70 -2.98
C ASP A 11 -33.12 17.61 -3.76
N PHE A 12 -32.75 17.90 -5.01
CA PHE A 12 -31.93 17.00 -5.81
C PHE A 12 -30.53 16.78 -5.21
N LEU A 13 -29.87 17.86 -4.78
CA LEU A 13 -28.56 17.76 -4.13
C LEU A 13 -28.62 16.96 -2.81
N VAL A 14 -29.66 17.21 -2.00
CA VAL A 14 -29.89 16.45 -0.75
C VAL A 14 -30.16 14.99 -1.07
N LEU A 15 -30.99 14.69 -2.07
CA LEU A 15 -31.26 13.31 -2.50
C LEU A 15 -29.96 12.62 -2.94
N VAL A 16 -29.11 13.26 -3.72
CA VAL A 16 -27.82 12.72 -4.17
C VAL A 16 -26.91 12.48 -2.97
N LEU A 17 -26.76 13.46 -2.08
CA LEU A 17 -25.91 13.37 -0.90
C LEU A 17 -26.33 12.27 0.06
N VAL A 18 -27.63 12.02 0.22
CA VAL A 18 -28.15 10.97 1.12
C VAL A 18 -28.14 9.61 0.43
N SER A 19 -28.53 9.53 -0.85
CA SER A 19 -28.61 8.25 -1.57
C SER A 19 -27.24 7.68 -1.92
N TYR A 20 -26.25 8.53 -2.20
CA TYR A 20 -24.93 8.10 -2.63
C TYR A 20 -24.23 7.16 -1.62
N PRO A 21 -24.09 7.50 -0.31
CA PRO A 21 -23.47 6.60 0.66
C PRO A 21 -24.20 5.26 0.80
N ILE A 22 -25.53 5.27 0.67
CA ILE A 22 -26.36 4.06 0.77
C ILE A 22 -26.15 3.16 -0.45
N VAL A 23 -26.28 3.73 -1.65
CA VAL A 23 -26.10 2.99 -2.92
C VAL A 23 -24.65 2.52 -3.06
N GLY A 24 -23.68 3.39 -2.75
CA GLY A 24 -22.26 3.06 -2.75
C GLY A 24 -21.92 1.95 -1.76
N GLY A 25 -22.43 2.04 -0.53
CA GLY A 25 -22.25 1.00 0.49
C GLY A 25 -22.81 -0.36 0.06
N ILE A 26 -24.00 -0.39 -0.53
CA ILE A 26 -24.60 -1.62 -1.08
C ILE A 26 -23.74 -2.17 -2.23
N ALA A 27 -23.28 -1.32 -3.14
CA ALA A 27 -22.43 -1.72 -4.25
C ALA A 27 -21.09 -2.30 -3.75
N PHE A 28 -20.46 -1.68 -2.74
CA PHE A 28 -19.26 -2.19 -2.10
C PHE A 28 -19.46 -3.56 -1.45
N ILE A 29 -20.57 -3.77 -0.75
CA ILE A 29 -20.88 -5.05 -0.13
C ILE A 29 -21.04 -6.12 -1.20
N ILE A 30 -21.88 -5.89 -2.22
CA ILE A 30 -22.17 -6.86 -3.27
C ILE A 30 -20.90 -7.22 -4.04
N SER A 31 -20.16 -6.23 -4.51
CA SER A 31 -18.94 -6.46 -5.29
C SER A 31 -17.80 -7.09 -4.46
N SER A 32 -17.70 -6.76 -3.18
CA SER A 32 -16.78 -7.41 -2.25
C SER A 32 -17.12 -8.87 -2.02
N ILE A 33 -18.41 -9.21 -1.86
CA ILE A 33 -18.88 -10.60 -1.76
C ILE A 33 -18.61 -11.35 -3.05
N TYR A 34 -18.90 -10.74 -4.20
CA TYR A 34 -18.61 -11.31 -5.51
C TYR A 34 -17.11 -11.65 -5.65
N GLN A 35 -16.24 -10.68 -5.37
CA GLN A 35 -14.79 -10.88 -5.42
C GLN A 35 -14.33 -12.02 -4.50
N ARG A 36 -14.84 -12.06 -3.27
CA ARG A 36 -14.50 -13.10 -2.29
C ARG A 36 -14.96 -14.48 -2.73
N VAL A 37 -16.16 -14.59 -3.28
CA VAL A 37 -16.76 -15.91 -3.62
C VAL A 37 -16.18 -16.46 -4.92
N PHE A 38 -16.01 -15.64 -5.95
CA PHE A 38 -15.66 -16.10 -7.29
C PHE A 38 -14.17 -16.00 -7.61
N ASN A 39 -13.45 -15.05 -7.02
CA ASN A 39 -12.04 -14.81 -7.38
C ASN A 39 -11.05 -15.21 -6.27
N GLU A 40 -11.35 -14.96 -4.99
CA GLU A 40 -10.43 -15.27 -3.88
C GLU A 40 -10.40 -16.76 -3.51
N ARG A 41 -11.45 -17.54 -3.83
CA ARG A 41 -11.50 -18.97 -3.55
C ARG A 41 -10.61 -19.82 -4.48
N ARG A 42 -10.13 -19.26 -5.57
CA ARG A 42 -9.13 -19.94 -6.40
C ARG A 42 -7.82 -19.93 -5.61
N GLN A 43 -7.48 -21.07 -5.03
CA GLN A 43 -6.20 -21.25 -4.35
C GLN A 43 -5.09 -20.98 -5.35
N LEU A 44 -4.29 -19.95 -5.05
CA LEU A 44 -3.05 -19.75 -5.75
C LEU A 44 -2.09 -20.85 -5.28
N PRO A 45 -1.29 -21.43 -6.18
CA PRO A 45 -0.27 -22.39 -5.78
C PRO A 45 0.65 -21.72 -4.77
N ALA A 46 0.80 -22.35 -3.60
CA ALA A 46 1.62 -21.80 -2.52
C ALA A 46 3.12 -21.81 -2.87
N TYR A 47 3.50 -22.67 -3.79
CA TYR A 47 4.88 -22.87 -4.23
C TYR A 47 4.90 -23.09 -5.74
N PHE A 48 6.01 -22.71 -6.37
CA PHE A 48 6.32 -23.01 -7.76
C PHE A 48 7.65 -23.75 -7.83
N ASP A 49 7.82 -24.56 -8.87
CA ASP A 49 9.06 -25.31 -9.10
C ASP A 49 10.21 -24.36 -9.46
N GLY A 50 11.39 -24.64 -8.92
CA GLY A 50 12.60 -23.89 -9.18
C GLY A 50 12.98 -22.87 -8.10
N GLU A 51 14.08 -22.17 -8.35
CA GLU A 51 14.59 -21.14 -7.44
C GLU A 51 13.68 -19.92 -7.42
N PRO A 52 13.27 -19.44 -6.23
CA PRO A 52 12.41 -18.27 -6.16
C PRO A 52 13.15 -16.99 -6.57
N PRO A 53 12.44 -16.00 -7.14
CA PRO A 53 13.03 -14.72 -7.51
C PRO A 53 13.62 -14.00 -6.31
N PHE A 54 14.69 -13.25 -6.54
CA PHE A 54 15.31 -12.42 -5.52
C PHE A 54 14.42 -11.21 -5.18
N VAL A 55 14.21 -10.96 -3.88
CA VAL A 55 13.38 -9.87 -3.33
C VAL A 55 14.24 -8.90 -2.55
N SER A 56 14.09 -7.60 -2.80
CA SER A 56 14.65 -6.55 -1.95
C SER A 56 13.56 -5.98 -1.04
N ILE A 57 13.69 -6.15 0.27
CA ILE A 57 12.76 -5.60 1.27
C ILE A 57 13.24 -4.20 1.63
N PHE A 58 12.46 -3.18 1.27
CA PHE A 58 12.74 -1.78 1.60
C PHE A 58 12.14 -1.44 2.95
N VAL A 59 12.97 -0.97 3.87
CA VAL A 59 12.54 -0.53 5.20
C VAL A 59 12.95 0.93 5.38
N PRO A 60 12.03 1.90 5.19
CA PRO A 60 12.31 3.30 5.49
C PRO A 60 12.33 3.49 7.01
N ALA A 61 13.34 4.22 7.51
CA ALA A 61 13.51 4.52 8.91
C ALA A 61 13.86 6.00 9.13
N HIS A 62 13.11 6.69 9.98
CA HIS A 62 13.39 8.02 10.46
C HIS A 62 12.94 8.15 11.92
N ASN A 63 13.89 8.13 12.85
CA ASN A 63 13.64 8.15 14.29
C ASN A 63 12.75 6.97 14.72
N GLU A 64 13.26 5.76 14.50
CA GLU A 64 12.57 4.48 14.75
C GLU A 64 13.32 3.61 15.77
N GLU A 65 14.03 4.24 16.73
CA GLU A 65 14.84 3.53 17.72
C GLU A 65 14.05 2.48 18.53
N ASP A 66 12.75 2.71 18.75
CA ASP A 66 11.88 1.81 19.51
C ASP A 66 11.47 0.55 18.75
N SER A 67 11.42 0.59 17.41
CA SER A 67 10.80 -0.46 16.58
C SER A 67 11.79 -1.19 15.68
N ILE A 68 12.79 -0.48 15.16
CA ILE A 68 13.64 -0.92 14.06
C ILE A 68 14.41 -2.22 14.37
N GLU A 69 14.96 -2.40 15.58
CA GLU A 69 15.69 -3.61 15.94
C GLU A 69 14.80 -4.84 15.85
N SER A 70 13.62 -4.79 16.47
CA SER A 70 12.68 -5.91 16.49
C SER A 70 12.21 -6.30 15.09
N THR A 71 12.01 -5.31 14.22
CA THR A 71 11.55 -5.52 12.85
C THR A 71 12.66 -6.12 11.98
N ILE A 72 13.89 -5.59 12.04
CA ILE A 72 15.02 -6.15 11.25
C ILE A 72 15.37 -7.56 11.71
N VAL A 73 15.43 -7.81 13.02
CA VAL A 73 15.67 -9.17 13.53
C VAL A 73 14.58 -10.12 13.04
N TYR A 74 13.31 -9.72 13.10
CA TYR A 74 12.20 -10.52 12.60
C TYR A 74 12.36 -10.83 11.10
N LEU A 75 12.57 -9.84 10.26
CA LEU A 75 12.74 -10.02 8.82
C LEU A 75 13.95 -10.90 8.47
N ALA A 76 15.04 -10.78 9.23
CA ALA A 76 16.26 -11.54 8.99
C ALA A 76 16.16 -13.02 9.42
N THR A 77 15.28 -13.35 10.39
CA THR A 77 15.27 -14.68 11.04
C THR A 77 13.97 -15.45 10.94
N GLN A 78 12.83 -14.78 10.69
CA GLN A 78 11.51 -15.42 10.74
C GLN A 78 10.87 -15.66 9.38
N LEU A 79 11.37 -15.02 8.32
CA LEU A 79 10.80 -15.23 6.99
C LEU A 79 11.13 -16.63 6.47
N ASN A 80 10.09 -17.36 6.08
CA ASN A 80 10.21 -18.65 5.42
C ASN A 80 10.41 -18.43 3.90
N TYR A 81 11.61 -17.95 3.53
CA TYR A 81 12.04 -17.76 2.15
C TYR A 81 13.54 -18.04 2.08
N PRO A 82 14.09 -18.62 1.01
CA PRO A 82 15.51 -18.96 0.98
C PRO A 82 16.40 -17.75 1.26
N ASP A 83 17.31 -17.88 2.20
CA ASP A 83 18.17 -16.81 2.72
C ASP A 83 18.97 -16.09 1.64
N HIS A 84 19.36 -16.80 0.59
CA HIS A 84 20.10 -16.26 -0.54
C HIS A 84 19.21 -15.62 -1.63
N CYS A 85 17.87 -15.63 -1.43
CA CYS A 85 16.90 -15.08 -2.40
C CYS A 85 16.25 -13.79 -1.90
N TYR A 86 16.70 -13.18 -0.82
CA TYR A 86 16.25 -11.86 -0.40
C TYR A 86 17.32 -11.06 0.32
N GLU A 87 17.16 -9.76 0.33
CA GLU A 87 17.92 -8.79 1.12
C GLU A 87 16.97 -7.83 1.84
N ILE A 88 17.44 -7.27 2.95
CA ILE A 88 16.80 -6.18 3.67
C ILE A 88 17.61 -4.92 3.40
N LEU A 89 17.00 -3.94 2.77
CA LEU A 89 17.60 -2.67 2.43
C LEU A 89 16.94 -1.57 3.27
N VAL A 90 17.60 -1.19 4.36
CA VAL A 90 17.10 -0.12 5.24
C VAL A 90 17.56 1.22 4.70
N ILE A 91 16.64 2.16 4.64
CA ILE A 91 16.89 3.55 4.26
C ILE A 91 16.78 4.39 5.53
N ASN A 92 17.91 4.75 6.11
CA ASN A 92 17.99 5.68 7.24
C ASN A 92 17.94 7.12 6.72
N ASP A 93 16.76 7.73 6.75
CA ASP A 93 16.46 9.03 6.16
C ASP A 93 16.66 10.15 7.20
N GLY A 94 17.92 10.44 7.53
CA GLY A 94 18.30 11.54 8.41
C GLY A 94 17.81 11.36 9.86
N SER A 95 17.88 10.15 10.43
CA SER A 95 17.54 9.94 11.85
C SER A 95 18.52 10.67 12.78
N THR A 96 17.98 11.21 13.88
CA THR A 96 18.72 11.98 14.89
C THR A 96 18.75 11.29 16.26
N ASP A 97 18.01 10.19 16.41
CA ASP A 97 17.97 9.32 17.59
C ASP A 97 18.95 8.14 17.46
N ALA A 98 18.81 7.10 18.28
CA ALA A 98 19.69 5.92 18.27
C ALA A 98 19.47 4.98 17.06
N THR A 99 18.55 5.28 16.13
CA THR A 99 18.26 4.42 14.95
C THR A 99 19.52 4.08 14.16
N GLY A 100 20.38 5.07 13.87
CA GLY A 100 21.61 4.85 13.08
C GLY A 100 22.60 3.94 13.77
N GLU A 101 22.75 4.04 15.10
CA GLU A 101 23.62 3.17 15.90
C GLU A 101 23.12 1.74 15.92
N ILE A 102 21.81 1.55 16.18
CA ILE A 102 21.15 0.24 16.17
C ILE A 102 21.33 -0.45 14.82
N LEU A 103 21.11 0.28 13.71
CA LEU A 103 21.28 -0.26 12.35
C LEU A 103 22.73 -0.68 12.08
N SER A 104 23.73 0.05 12.57
CA SER A 104 25.14 -0.30 12.42
C SER A 104 25.47 -1.60 13.13
N GLN A 105 24.95 -1.82 14.34
CA GLN A 105 25.10 -3.06 15.09
C GLN A 105 24.42 -4.23 14.40
N LEU A 106 23.19 -4.04 13.89
CA LEU A 106 22.45 -5.06 13.14
C LEU A 106 23.14 -5.44 11.84
N GLN A 107 23.78 -4.50 11.15
CA GLN A 107 24.52 -4.79 9.91
C GLN A 107 25.73 -5.70 10.18
N VAL A 108 26.40 -5.56 11.32
CA VAL A 108 27.45 -6.49 11.74
C VAL A 108 26.88 -7.86 12.07
N ARG A 109 25.67 -7.92 12.65
CA ARG A 109 24.99 -9.16 13.00
C ARG A 109 24.47 -9.94 11.78
N PHE A 110 23.99 -9.22 10.73
CA PHE A 110 23.39 -9.80 9.52
C PHE A 110 24.07 -9.34 8.23
N PRO A 111 25.38 -9.53 8.05
CA PRO A 111 26.17 -8.92 6.97
C PRO A 111 25.77 -9.40 5.56
N SER A 112 25.21 -10.61 5.44
CA SER A 112 24.77 -11.17 4.15
C SER A 112 23.35 -10.74 3.75
N LYS A 113 22.53 -10.31 4.71
CA LYS A 113 21.11 -10.00 4.49
C LYS A 113 20.80 -8.50 4.59
N LEU A 114 21.45 -7.79 5.53
CA LEU A 114 21.13 -6.40 5.85
C LEU A 114 22.12 -5.44 5.17
N ARG A 115 21.56 -4.47 4.47
CA ARG A 115 22.29 -3.31 3.91
C ARG A 115 21.60 -2.03 4.36
N VAL A 116 22.39 -1.05 4.80
CA VAL A 116 21.87 0.24 5.27
C VAL A 116 22.33 1.33 4.31
N LEU A 117 21.39 2.11 3.82
CA LEU A 117 21.61 3.33 3.05
C LEU A 117 21.28 4.50 3.95
N THR A 118 22.31 5.33 4.26
CA THR A 118 22.11 6.53 5.07
C THR A 118 21.98 7.75 4.17
N VAL A 119 20.88 8.46 4.31
CA VAL A 119 20.60 9.76 3.67
C VAL A 119 20.79 10.83 4.74
N VAL A 120 21.57 11.85 4.44
CA VAL A 120 21.96 12.88 5.43
C VAL A 120 20.77 13.75 5.81
N ASP A 121 20.03 14.21 4.80
CA ASP A 121 18.86 15.08 4.99
C ASP A 121 17.56 14.27 4.80
N ASN A 122 16.63 14.38 5.74
CA ASN A 122 15.32 13.79 5.58
C ASN A 122 14.58 14.45 4.41
N ARG A 123 14.35 13.66 3.36
CA ARG A 123 13.59 14.07 2.18
C ARG A 123 12.33 13.24 1.96
N GLY A 124 12.01 12.39 2.92
CA GLY A 124 10.82 11.57 2.92
C GLY A 124 10.97 10.22 2.21
N LYS A 125 10.04 9.34 2.50
CA LYS A 125 10.02 7.92 2.11
C LYS A 125 10.22 7.70 0.60
N ALA A 126 9.50 8.44 -0.24
CA ALA A 126 9.58 8.30 -1.69
C ALA A 126 10.99 8.61 -2.24
N HIS A 127 11.66 9.65 -1.72
CA HIS A 127 13.02 9.97 -2.10
C HIS A 127 13.99 8.85 -1.70
N GLY A 128 13.88 8.37 -0.46
CA GLY A 128 14.67 7.24 0.02
C GLY A 128 14.47 5.97 -0.82
N TYR A 129 13.24 5.70 -1.21
CA TYR A 129 12.91 4.57 -2.08
C TYR A 129 13.53 4.69 -3.48
N ASN A 130 13.54 5.87 -4.08
CA ASN A 130 14.20 6.09 -5.36
C ASN A 130 15.71 5.88 -5.29
N ILE A 131 16.35 6.27 -4.19
CA ILE A 131 17.75 5.93 -3.95
C ILE A 131 17.93 4.42 -3.86
N ALA A 132 17.11 3.76 -3.02
CA ALA A 132 17.17 2.33 -2.78
C ALA A 132 16.95 1.49 -4.05
N LEU A 133 16.10 1.98 -5.00
CA LEU A 133 15.88 1.34 -6.30
C LEU A 133 17.18 1.10 -7.09
N GLY A 134 18.13 2.04 -7.03
CA GLY A 134 19.44 1.92 -7.67
C GLY A 134 20.35 0.86 -7.05
N TYR A 135 20.14 0.55 -5.77
CA TYR A 135 20.92 -0.42 -5.00
C TYR A 135 20.24 -1.79 -4.85
N ALA A 136 18.94 -1.88 -5.14
CA ALA A 136 18.16 -3.10 -5.01
C ALA A 136 18.62 -4.17 -6.01
N ARG A 137 18.90 -5.37 -5.49
CA ARG A 137 19.27 -6.56 -6.30
C ARG A 137 18.06 -7.31 -6.84
N GLY A 138 16.92 -7.19 -6.12
CA GLY A 138 15.71 -7.91 -6.42
C GLY A 138 15.00 -7.46 -7.69
N ALA A 139 14.42 -8.42 -8.40
CA ALA A 139 13.44 -8.16 -9.46
C ALA A 139 12.11 -7.68 -8.88
N PHE A 140 11.89 -7.94 -7.59
CA PHE A 140 10.73 -7.52 -6.82
C PHE A 140 11.18 -6.74 -5.59
N ILE A 141 10.36 -5.75 -5.22
CA ILE A 141 10.60 -4.86 -4.10
C ILE A 141 9.41 -4.98 -3.16
N LEU A 142 9.65 -5.35 -1.90
CA LEU A 142 8.64 -5.31 -0.85
C LEU A 142 8.82 -4.04 -0.04
N SER A 143 7.81 -3.19 0.01
CA SER A 143 7.73 -2.08 0.96
C SER A 143 7.29 -2.62 2.32
N ASN A 144 8.08 -2.37 3.37
CA ASN A 144 7.81 -2.78 4.74
C ASN A 144 8.19 -1.63 5.68
N ASP A 145 7.24 -1.11 6.45
CA ASP A 145 7.55 -0.04 7.41
C ASP A 145 8.37 -0.58 8.61
N ALA A 146 9.06 0.30 9.30
CA ALA A 146 9.99 -0.04 10.39
C ALA A 146 9.31 -0.66 11.63
N ASP A 147 7.98 -0.59 11.71
CA ASP A 147 7.14 -1.12 12.79
C ASP A 147 6.23 -2.28 12.34
N THR A 148 6.38 -2.75 11.11
CA THR A 148 5.46 -3.71 10.49
C THR A 148 6.13 -5.08 10.30
N LYS A 149 5.40 -6.15 10.62
CA LYS A 149 5.87 -7.54 10.52
C LYS A 149 4.96 -8.35 9.60
N PRO A 150 5.48 -8.91 8.48
CA PRO A 150 4.73 -9.82 7.60
C PRO A 150 4.54 -11.20 8.25
N GLU A 151 3.56 -11.96 7.75
CA GLU A 151 3.54 -13.41 7.99
C GLU A 151 4.82 -14.05 7.45
N THR A 152 5.24 -15.16 8.07
CA THR A 152 6.51 -15.82 7.72
C THR A 152 6.57 -16.29 6.26
N ASP A 153 5.45 -16.65 5.66
CA ASP A 153 5.31 -17.12 4.28
C ASP A 153 4.86 -16.03 3.28
N ALA A 154 4.86 -14.75 3.70
CA ALA A 154 4.37 -13.64 2.90
C ALA A 154 5.05 -13.52 1.53
N LEU A 155 6.38 -13.70 1.46
CA LEU A 155 7.13 -13.61 0.20
C LEU A 155 6.68 -14.67 -0.81
N TRP A 156 6.47 -15.91 -0.37
CA TRP A 156 5.94 -16.98 -1.22
C TRP A 156 4.56 -16.65 -1.74
N LYS A 157 3.68 -16.16 -0.87
CA LYS A 157 2.32 -15.75 -1.24
C LYS A 157 2.33 -14.64 -2.29
N TYR A 158 3.22 -13.64 -2.17
CA TYR A 158 3.39 -12.62 -3.20
C TYR A 158 3.85 -13.20 -4.52
N MET A 159 4.85 -14.08 -4.51
CA MET A 159 5.39 -14.67 -5.73
C MET A 159 4.32 -15.45 -6.51
N SER A 160 3.35 -16.07 -5.84
CA SER A 160 2.26 -16.78 -6.51
C SER A 160 1.40 -15.86 -7.41
N TYR A 161 1.30 -14.57 -7.08
CA TYR A 161 0.61 -13.60 -7.95
C TYR A 161 1.42 -13.19 -9.17
N PHE A 162 2.73 -13.07 -9.03
CA PHE A 162 3.62 -12.66 -10.13
C PHE A 162 3.98 -13.78 -11.07
N LYS A 163 3.92 -15.02 -10.61
CA LYS A 163 4.30 -16.24 -11.38
C LYS A 163 3.13 -16.97 -12.04
N ARG A 164 1.88 -16.63 -11.65
CA ARG A 164 0.69 -17.20 -12.30
C ARG A 164 0.61 -16.81 -13.79
N GLU A 165 -0.22 -17.50 -14.55
CA GLU A 165 -0.58 -17.11 -15.90
C GLU A 165 -1.13 -15.67 -15.92
N GLY A 166 -0.61 -14.83 -16.81
CA GLY A 166 -0.90 -13.38 -16.83
C GLY A 166 -0.15 -12.55 -15.79
N GLY A 167 0.61 -13.17 -14.90
CA GLY A 167 1.35 -12.48 -13.84
C GLY A 167 2.48 -11.57 -14.33
N GLN A 168 2.90 -11.71 -15.60
CA GLN A 168 3.88 -10.79 -16.20
C GLN A 168 3.39 -9.34 -16.27
N ASN A 169 2.08 -9.12 -16.35
CA ASN A 169 1.46 -7.80 -16.38
C ASN A 169 1.15 -7.24 -14.98
N VAL A 170 1.40 -8.02 -13.92
CA VAL A 170 1.21 -7.55 -12.55
C VAL A 170 2.37 -6.63 -12.16
N GLY A 171 2.06 -5.36 -11.93
CA GLY A 171 3.00 -4.33 -11.48
C GLY A 171 3.16 -4.30 -9.97
N ALA A 172 2.08 -4.48 -9.24
CA ALA A 172 2.10 -4.48 -7.77
C ALA A 172 1.00 -5.36 -7.16
N VAL A 173 1.31 -5.89 -5.98
CA VAL A 173 0.38 -6.63 -5.13
C VAL A 173 0.42 -6.06 -3.73
N THR A 174 -0.69 -5.54 -3.23
CA THR A 174 -0.82 -5.05 -1.85
C THR A 174 -1.46 -6.10 -0.95
N GLY A 175 -0.87 -6.31 0.22
CA GLY A 175 -1.39 -7.23 1.23
C GLY A 175 -2.46 -6.61 2.12
N ASN A 176 -2.86 -7.35 3.14
CA ASN A 176 -3.82 -6.93 4.14
C ASN A 176 -3.12 -6.54 5.44
N MET A 177 -3.47 -5.38 5.99
CA MET A 177 -2.95 -4.87 7.25
C MET A 177 -3.84 -5.34 8.40
N LEU A 178 -3.24 -5.92 9.42
CA LEU A 178 -3.91 -6.34 10.65
C LEU A 178 -3.32 -5.59 11.84
N VAL A 179 -4.18 -5.07 12.70
CA VAL A 179 -3.77 -4.35 13.91
C VAL A 179 -3.37 -5.34 15.00
N SER A 180 -2.15 -5.20 15.53
CA SER A 180 -1.59 -6.06 16.59
C SER A 180 -2.02 -5.59 17.97
N ASN A 181 -1.92 -4.30 18.25
CA ASN A 181 -2.27 -3.74 19.54
C ASN A 181 -3.79 -3.63 19.72
N ARG A 182 -4.29 -4.09 20.87
CA ARG A 182 -5.74 -4.13 21.21
C ARG A 182 -5.99 -3.56 22.60
N THR A 183 -5.14 -2.64 23.03
CA THR A 183 -5.06 -2.15 24.38
C THR A 183 -6.04 -1.01 24.67
N THR A 184 -6.40 -0.22 23.65
CA THR A 184 -7.27 0.93 23.78
C THR A 184 -8.51 0.86 22.88
N LEU A 185 -9.58 1.59 23.24
CA LEU A 185 -10.77 1.71 22.38
C LEU A 185 -10.41 2.29 21.01
N THR A 186 -9.49 3.26 20.96
CA THR A 186 -8.99 3.86 19.73
C THR A 186 -8.34 2.82 18.82
N ALA A 187 -7.50 1.94 19.35
CA ALA A 187 -6.89 0.85 18.59
C ALA A 187 -7.94 -0.17 18.10
N LEU A 188 -8.93 -0.52 18.94
CA LEU A 188 -10.02 -1.44 18.57
C LEU A 188 -10.89 -0.90 17.44
N VAL A 189 -11.21 0.39 17.44
CA VAL A 189 -11.97 1.03 16.34
C VAL A 189 -11.17 0.96 15.04
N GLN A 190 -9.88 1.29 15.07
CA GLN A 190 -9.00 1.22 13.90
C GLN A 190 -8.80 -0.23 13.42
N MET A 191 -8.75 -1.20 14.33
CA MET A 191 -8.72 -2.61 13.98
C MET A 191 -9.97 -3.00 13.17
N ASN A 192 -11.15 -2.60 13.62
CA ASN A 192 -12.40 -2.87 12.88
C ASN A 192 -12.40 -2.19 11.50
N GLU A 193 -11.94 -0.95 11.42
CA GLU A 193 -11.83 -0.21 10.18
C GLU A 193 -10.90 -0.91 9.18
N LEU A 194 -9.66 -1.23 9.57
CA LEU A 194 -8.69 -1.86 8.68
C LEU A 194 -9.09 -3.28 8.28
N ASN A 195 -9.54 -4.09 9.23
CA ASN A 195 -9.86 -5.49 8.97
C ASN A 195 -11.15 -5.68 8.16
N SER A 196 -12.14 -4.79 8.34
CA SER A 196 -13.45 -4.92 7.72
C SER A 196 -13.62 -3.95 6.55
N ILE A 197 -13.56 -2.64 6.83
CA ILE A 197 -13.92 -1.61 5.85
C ILE A 197 -12.88 -1.52 4.73
N VAL A 198 -11.59 -1.36 5.09
CA VAL A 198 -10.51 -1.23 4.09
C VAL A 198 -10.39 -2.49 3.25
N GLY A 199 -10.48 -3.67 3.89
CA GLY A 199 -10.49 -4.95 3.17
C GLY A 199 -11.69 -5.11 2.22
N MET A 200 -12.88 -4.65 2.63
CA MET A 200 -14.09 -4.68 1.81
C MET A 200 -13.97 -3.72 0.62
N ILE A 201 -13.50 -2.48 0.85
CA ILE A 201 -13.30 -1.48 -0.21
C ILE A 201 -12.29 -1.98 -1.25
N LYS A 202 -11.13 -2.49 -0.82
CA LYS A 202 -10.13 -3.02 -1.75
C LYS A 202 -10.66 -4.22 -2.56
N ARG A 203 -11.48 -5.11 -1.97
CA ARG A 203 -12.14 -6.19 -2.71
C ARG A 203 -13.12 -5.66 -3.74
N SER A 204 -13.91 -4.67 -3.36
CA SER A 204 -14.83 -4.00 -4.27
C SER A 204 -14.09 -3.38 -5.45
N GLN A 205 -13.03 -2.63 -5.19
CA GLN A 205 -12.18 -2.02 -6.22
C GLN A 205 -11.56 -3.06 -7.16
N MET A 206 -11.14 -4.21 -6.65
CA MET A 206 -10.68 -5.33 -7.48
C MET A 206 -11.76 -5.88 -8.42
N ALA A 207 -13.03 -5.85 -8.03
CA ALA A 207 -14.12 -6.27 -8.91
C ALA A 207 -14.33 -5.30 -10.09
N TYR A 208 -13.97 -4.03 -9.93
CA TYR A 208 -14.01 -3.00 -10.99
C TYR A 208 -12.72 -2.92 -11.83
N GLY A 209 -11.68 -3.68 -11.46
CA GLY A 209 -10.45 -3.78 -12.23
C GLY A 209 -9.30 -2.87 -11.82
N GLY A 210 -9.39 -2.18 -10.68
CA GLY A 210 -8.29 -1.33 -10.22
C GLY A 210 -8.32 -1.05 -8.72
N LEU A 211 -7.18 -0.60 -8.16
CA LEU A 211 -7.04 -0.21 -6.76
C LEU A 211 -6.78 1.29 -6.66
N PHE A 212 -7.51 1.96 -5.78
CA PHE A 212 -7.28 3.38 -5.51
C PHE A 212 -5.91 3.63 -4.86
N ALA A 213 -5.57 2.85 -3.85
CA ALA A 213 -4.35 3.00 -3.07
C ALA A 213 -3.72 1.64 -2.76
N PHE A 214 -2.42 1.60 -2.87
CA PHE A 214 -1.65 0.56 -2.21
C PHE A 214 -1.58 0.84 -0.71
N SER A 215 -1.00 -0.07 0.03
CA SER A 215 -0.60 0.17 1.40
C SER A 215 0.91 0.33 1.43
N GLY A 216 1.38 1.47 1.88
CA GLY A 216 2.79 1.81 1.89
C GLY A 216 3.68 0.87 2.72
N ALA A 217 3.09 0.05 3.59
CA ALA A 217 3.81 -0.85 4.49
C ALA A 217 3.77 -2.33 4.09
N ASN A 218 3.04 -2.71 3.04
CA ASN A 218 2.87 -4.12 2.69
C ASN A 218 2.60 -4.35 1.20
N THR A 219 3.22 -3.57 0.35
CA THR A 219 3.07 -3.75 -1.09
C THR A 219 4.34 -4.29 -1.72
N MET A 220 4.18 -5.35 -2.50
CA MET A 220 5.25 -5.86 -3.34
C MET A 220 5.09 -5.33 -4.75
N TYR A 221 6.16 -4.73 -5.26
CA TYR A 221 6.24 -4.13 -6.58
C TYR A 221 7.14 -4.97 -7.50
N ARG A 222 6.78 -5.07 -8.77
CA ARG A 222 7.72 -5.46 -9.80
C ARG A 222 8.67 -4.30 -10.07
N LYS A 223 9.98 -4.49 -9.90
CA LYS A 223 10.98 -3.43 -10.08
C LYS A 223 10.89 -2.79 -11.46
N ALA A 224 10.68 -3.59 -12.52
CA ALA A 224 10.50 -3.08 -13.88
C ALA A 224 9.28 -2.15 -14.00
N ALA A 225 8.16 -2.45 -13.33
CA ALA A 225 6.99 -1.58 -13.34
C ALA A 225 7.23 -0.26 -12.60
N VAL A 226 8.01 -0.27 -11.51
CA VAL A 226 8.41 0.96 -10.80
C VAL A 226 9.26 1.84 -11.71
N PHE A 227 10.22 1.27 -12.44
CA PHE A 227 11.04 2.04 -13.40
C PHE A 227 10.22 2.57 -14.59
N ASP A 228 9.29 1.77 -15.11
CA ASP A 228 8.44 2.15 -16.24
C ASP A 228 7.58 3.39 -15.96
N VAL A 229 7.17 3.59 -14.69
CA VAL A 229 6.42 4.77 -14.26
C VAL A 229 7.29 5.91 -13.73
N GLY A 230 8.62 5.80 -13.81
CA GLY A 230 9.56 6.84 -13.39
C GLY A 230 9.89 6.86 -11.91
N GLY A 231 9.58 5.77 -11.16
CA GLY A 231 9.86 5.65 -9.73
C GLY A 231 8.74 6.19 -8.83
N PHE A 232 9.08 6.40 -7.56
CA PHE A 232 8.18 6.99 -6.55
C PHE A 232 8.22 8.52 -6.64
N GLN A 233 7.08 9.18 -6.65
CA GLN A 233 7.01 10.63 -6.75
C GLN A 233 7.32 11.27 -5.38
N ALA A 234 8.52 11.85 -5.23
CA ALA A 234 8.99 12.43 -3.97
C ALA A 234 8.20 13.68 -3.52
N GLU A 235 7.53 14.33 -4.45
CA GLU A 235 6.71 15.52 -4.19
C GLU A 235 5.31 15.19 -3.66
N GLN A 236 4.93 13.90 -3.70
CA GLN A 236 3.62 13.45 -3.27
C GLN A 236 3.61 13.09 -1.78
N PRO A 237 2.67 13.62 -1.00
CA PRO A 237 2.56 13.30 0.44
C PRO A 237 2.23 11.83 0.74
N THR A 238 1.65 11.13 -0.25
CA THR A 238 1.28 9.70 -0.22
C THR A 238 1.79 9.04 -1.48
N GLU A 239 3.03 8.56 -1.43
CA GLU A 239 3.74 7.92 -2.54
C GLU A 239 3.05 6.63 -3.02
N ASP A 240 2.40 5.93 -2.11
CA ASP A 240 1.68 4.68 -2.34
C ASP A 240 0.39 4.86 -3.16
N ILE A 241 -0.34 5.96 -2.94
CA ILE A 241 -1.49 6.33 -3.76
C ILE A 241 -1.01 6.76 -5.15
N ALA A 242 0.01 7.62 -5.20
CA ALA A 242 0.51 8.16 -6.45
C ALA A 242 1.01 7.07 -7.40
N ILE A 243 1.85 6.14 -6.90
CA ILE A 243 2.40 5.05 -7.72
C ILE A 243 1.32 4.04 -8.11
N ALA A 244 0.27 3.85 -7.28
CA ALA A 244 -0.86 2.99 -7.64
C ALA A 244 -1.57 3.51 -8.90
N TRP A 245 -1.76 4.82 -9.00
CA TRP A 245 -2.37 5.45 -10.18
C TRP A 245 -1.44 5.41 -11.38
N ASP A 246 -0.15 5.73 -11.20
CA ASP A 246 0.82 5.72 -12.29
C ASP A 246 0.97 4.34 -12.92
N MET A 247 1.06 3.28 -12.11
CA MET A 247 1.13 1.91 -12.63
C MET A 247 -0.10 1.53 -13.44
N GLN A 248 -1.30 1.79 -12.90
CA GLN A 248 -2.54 1.40 -13.58
C GLN A 248 -2.79 2.21 -14.86
N THR A 249 -2.45 3.50 -14.89
CA THR A 249 -2.55 4.33 -16.10
C THR A 249 -1.53 3.96 -17.18
N ASN A 250 -0.41 3.34 -16.79
CA ASN A 250 0.56 2.77 -17.72
C ASN A 250 0.27 1.31 -18.11
N GLY A 251 -0.87 0.76 -17.67
CA GLY A 251 -1.35 -0.57 -18.10
C GLY A 251 -0.89 -1.73 -17.21
N TRP A 252 -0.19 -1.45 -16.10
CA TRP A 252 0.14 -2.47 -15.12
C TRP A 252 -1.06 -2.83 -14.26
N GLN A 253 -1.22 -4.11 -13.96
CA GLN A 253 -2.23 -4.58 -13.05
C GLN A 253 -1.82 -4.34 -11.59
N ALA A 254 -2.74 -3.79 -10.81
CA ALA A 254 -2.64 -3.65 -9.36
C ALA A 254 -3.58 -4.65 -8.68
N LEU A 255 -3.08 -5.44 -7.74
CA LEU A 255 -3.85 -6.50 -7.12
C LEU A 255 -3.87 -6.36 -5.59
N PHE A 256 -5.00 -6.75 -4.98
CA PHE A 256 -5.14 -6.90 -3.53
C PHE A 256 -5.13 -8.37 -3.14
N ALA A 257 -4.26 -8.73 -2.20
CA ALA A 257 -4.08 -10.08 -1.69
C ALA A 257 -4.51 -10.17 -0.21
N PRO A 258 -5.79 -10.39 0.11
CA PRO A 258 -6.30 -10.34 1.49
C PRO A 258 -5.74 -11.43 2.41
N HIS A 259 -5.18 -12.49 1.85
CA HIS A 259 -4.57 -13.59 2.61
C HIS A 259 -3.08 -13.38 2.89
N ILE A 260 -2.46 -12.33 2.37
CA ILE A 260 -1.11 -11.91 2.74
C ILE A 260 -1.24 -10.88 3.85
N ARG A 261 -0.93 -11.28 5.07
CA ARG A 261 -1.18 -10.48 6.26
C ARG A 261 0.10 -9.86 6.81
N PHE A 262 -0.03 -8.61 7.21
CA PHE A 262 1.01 -7.83 7.87
C PHE A 262 0.46 -7.29 9.18
N PHE A 263 1.26 -7.35 10.21
CA PHE A 263 0.90 -6.93 11.56
C PHE A 263 1.60 -5.61 11.88
N LEU A 264 0.83 -4.63 12.34
CA LEU A 264 1.34 -3.32 12.74
C LEU A 264 0.60 -2.82 13.96
N ASP A 265 1.19 -1.88 14.67
CA ASP A 265 0.56 -1.19 15.77
C ASP A 265 -0.08 0.13 15.30
N MET A 266 -1.30 0.38 15.77
CA MET A 266 -2.05 1.59 15.44
C MET A 266 -1.98 2.60 16.57
N PRO A 267 -2.11 3.91 16.27
CA PRO A 267 -2.17 4.95 17.29
C PRO A 267 -3.18 4.67 18.38
N GLU A 268 -2.76 4.75 19.63
CA GLU A 268 -3.61 4.48 20.80
C GLU A 268 -4.37 5.71 21.29
N THR A 269 -3.98 6.91 20.84
CA THR A 269 -4.63 8.17 21.22
C THR A 269 -5.38 8.80 20.05
N LEU A 270 -6.51 9.45 20.34
CA LEU A 270 -7.29 10.17 19.33
C LEU A 270 -6.48 11.25 18.61
N ARG A 271 -5.58 11.94 19.32
CA ARG A 271 -4.72 12.98 18.74
C ARG A 271 -3.78 12.40 17.69
N ALA A 272 -3.12 11.29 18.00
CA ALA A 272 -2.21 10.62 17.07
C ALA A 272 -2.97 10.03 15.88
N MET A 273 -4.12 9.39 16.12
CA MET A 273 -5.01 8.91 15.07
C MET A 273 -5.45 10.04 14.13
N PHE A 274 -5.91 11.18 14.66
CA PHE A 274 -6.33 12.34 13.86
C PHE A 274 -5.17 12.88 13.00
N LYS A 275 -3.95 12.99 13.57
CA LYS A 275 -2.76 13.41 12.82
C LYS A 275 -2.46 12.47 11.65
N GLN A 276 -2.56 11.16 11.86
CA GLN A 276 -2.35 10.14 10.84
C GLN A 276 -3.42 10.24 9.74
N ARG A 277 -4.72 10.31 10.11
CA ARG A 277 -5.84 10.40 9.16
C ARG A 277 -5.79 11.68 8.33
N ARG A 278 -5.46 12.81 8.96
CA ARG A 278 -5.29 14.07 8.25
C ARG A 278 -4.19 13.96 7.17
N ARG A 279 -3.07 13.31 7.49
CA ARG A 279 -2.00 13.07 6.50
C ARG A 279 -2.49 12.23 5.33
N TRP A 280 -3.22 11.14 5.60
CA TRP A 280 -3.76 10.28 4.54
C TRP A 280 -4.78 11.00 3.66
N ALA A 281 -5.73 11.68 4.27
CA ALA A 281 -6.76 12.42 3.55
C ALA A 281 -6.17 13.54 2.69
N SER A 282 -5.29 14.37 3.26
CA SER A 282 -4.65 15.46 2.49
C SER A 282 -3.78 14.94 1.36
N GLY A 283 -3.06 13.84 1.57
CA GLY A 283 -2.27 13.20 0.51
C GLY A 283 -3.12 12.65 -0.62
N GLY A 284 -4.22 11.97 -0.30
CA GLY A 284 -5.14 11.48 -1.30
C GLY A 284 -5.83 12.58 -2.11
N ILE A 285 -6.27 13.66 -1.45
CA ILE A 285 -6.82 14.85 -2.13
C ILE A 285 -5.77 15.44 -3.09
N TYR A 286 -4.53 15.55 -2.65
CA TYR A 286 -3.46 16.08 -3.48
C TYR A 286 -3.25 15.22 -4.75
N VAL A 287 -3.20 13.89 -4.61
CA VAL A 287 -3.10 12.96 -5.76
C VAL A 287 -4.31 13.12 -6.69
N LEU A 288 -5.53 13.18 -6.14
CA LEU A 288 -6.74 13.39 -6.92
C LEU A 288 -6.65 14.66 -7.77
N LEU A 289 -6.30 15.79 -7.14
CA LEU A 289 -6.23 17.08 -7.83
C LEU A 289 -5.14 17.15 -8.91
N THR A 290 -3.97 16.55 -8.62
CA THR A 290 -2.82 16.60 -9.53
C THR A 290 -2.93 15.64 -10.70
N LYS A 291 -3.53 14.44 -10.49
CA LYS A 291 -3.57 13.38 -11.51
C LYS A 291 -4.88 13.33 -12.31
N THR A 292 -6.00 13.79 -11.77
CA THR A 292 -7.29 13.74 -12.49
C THR A 292 -7.24 14.50 -13.82
N GLY A 293 -6.58 15.66 -13.86
CA GLY A 293 -6.44 16.43 -15.09
C GLY A 293 -5.71 15.67 -16.22
N ALA A 294 -4.69 14.90 -15.87
CA ALA A 294 -3.96 14.07 -16.83
C ALA A 294 -4.79 12.88 -17.33
N LEU A 295 -5.58 12.28 -16.43
CA LEU A 295 -6.47 11.15 -16.77
C LEU A 295 -7.62 11.58 -17.69
N LEU A 296 -8.19 12.75 -17.48
CA LEU A 296 -9.28 13.32 -18.29
C LEU A 296 -8.81 13.72 -19.69
N LYS A 297 -7.52 13.96 -19.93
CA LYS A 297 -6.98 14.23 -21.27
C LYS A 297 -7.11 13.03 -22.22
N HIS A 298 -7.13 11.81 -21.67
CA HIS A 298 -7.24 10.57 -22.45
C HIS A 298 -8.32 9.65 -21.86
N PRO A 299 -9.61 10.06 -21.86
CA PRO A 299 -10.67 9.37 -21.12
C PRO A 299 -10.91 7.94 -21.61
N ILE A 300 -10.77 7.69 -22.92
CA ILE A 300 -10.95 6.33 -23.48
C ILE A 300 -9.83 5.38 -23.03
N LYS A 301 -8.58 5.85 -23.05
CA LYS A 301 -7.41 5.07 -22.57
C LYS A 301 -7.53 4.75 -21.08
N ASN A 302 -8.05 5.69 -20.30
CA ASN A 302 -8.15 5.63 -18.85
C ASN A 302 -9.53 5.17 -18.36
N LEU A 303 -10.37 4.60 -19.22
CA LEU A 303 -11.73 4.21 -18.87
C LEU A 303 -11.79 3.24 -17.68
N ALA A 304 -10.82 2.33 -17.59
CA ALA A 304 -10.72 1.37 -16.48
C ALA A 304 -10.38 2.02 -15.12
N THR A 305 -9.74 3.20 -15.12
CA THR A 305 -9.38 3.93 -13.90
C THR A 305 -10.43 4.97 -13.49
N MET A 306 -11.38 5.32 -14.37
CA MET A 306 -12.45 6.27 -14.06
C MET A 306 -13.29 5.91 -12.83
N PRO A 307 -13.71 4.64 -12.64
CA PRO A 307 -14.44 4.26 -11.44
C PRO A 307 -13.68 4.57 -10.15
N ILE A 308 -12.34 4.43 -10.15
CA ILE A 308 -11.48 4.70 -8.98
C ILE A 308 -11.50 6.20 -8.65
N ILE A 309 -11.46 7.08 -9.66
CA ILE A 309 -11.50 8.54 -9.48
C ILE A 309 -12.84 8.94 -8.88
N ILE A 310 -13.92 8.43 -9.45
CA ILE A 310 -15.27 8.72 -8.99
C ILE A 310 -15.45 8.23 -7.56
N ASP A 311 -15.10 6.98 -7.27
CA ASP A 311 -15.20 6.37 -5.96
C ASP A 311 -14.44 7.16 -4.90
N TYR A 312 -13.23 7.59 -5.22
CA TYR A 312 -12.43 8.38 -4.28
C TYR A 312 -12.95 9.80 -4.09
N ALA A 313 -13.31 10.47 -5.17
CA ALA A 313 -13.88 11.83 -5.09
C ALA A 313 -15.10 11.87 -4.15
N PHE A 314 -15.90 10.82 -4.16
CA PHE A 314 -17.07 10.70 -3.30
C PHE A 314 -16.77 10.12 -1.91
N SER A 315 -15.67 9.41 -1.71
CA SER A 315 -15.28 8.88 -0.37
C SER A 315 -14.63 9.96 0.53
N ILE A 316 -14.24 11.11 -0.03
CA ILE A 316 -13.65 12.24 0.71
C ILE A 316 -14.75 13.17 1.25
N VAL A 317 -15.93 13.19 0.65
CA VAL A 317 -17.09 13.96 1.10
C VAL A 317 -17.86 13.20 2.17
#